data_ba1ca7624ae1564aa06533585859fcbd
#
_entry.id   ba1ca7624ae1564aa06533585859fcbd
#
_cell.length_a   1.000
_cell.length_b   1.000
_cell.length_c   1.000
_cell.angle_alpha   90.00
_cell.angle_beta   90.00
_cell.angle_gamma   90.00
#
_symmetry.space_group_name_H-M   'P 1'
#
loop_
_entity.id
_entity.type
_entity.pdbx_description
1 polymer ?
#
loop_
_entity_poly.entity_id
_entity_poly.type
_entity_poly.pdbx_seq_one_letter_code
_entity_poly.pdbx_strand_id
1 'polypeptide(L)'
;MRRLRGRWHLAAIRPAGKKVGVWALPKGLVGADEAPEVAALREVAEETGVQAKLVEKLGDVRYVYTWAGERVFKIVSFYLLRYSRGRLGKLPPDHAHEVDEARWLPLEEAPRLLAYAGEREMAEKALAALGGDGI
;
A
#
# COMPACT_ATOMS: atom_id res chain seq x y z
N MET A 1 5.66 -6.30 0.41
CA MET A 1 6.43 -6.97 -0.66
C MET A 1 6.58 -8.45 -0.36
N ARG A 2 6.40 -9.26 -1.35
CA ARG A 2 6.50 -10.72 -1.23
C ARG A 2 7.08 -11.30 -2.52
N ARG A 3 7.98 -12.29 -2.40
CA ARG A 3 8.47 -13.01 -3.58
C ARG A 3 7.53 -14.17 -3.89
N LEU A 4 7.01 -14.17 -5.10
CA LEU A 4 6.19 -15.24 -5.63
C LEU A 4 6.80 -15.71 -6.95
N ARG A 5 7.13 -17.01 -7.03
CA ARG A 5 7.77 -17.59 -8.22
C ARG A 5 9.04 -16.83 -8.63
N GLY A 6 9.85 -16.43 -7.63
CA GLY A 6 11.10 -15.74 -7.87
C GLY A 6 10.98 -14.25 -8.22
N ARG A 7 9.78 -13.69 -8.23
CA ARG A 7 9.56 -12.27 -8.55
C ARG A 7 8.95 -11.53 -7.37
N TRP A 8 9.37 -10.28 -7.20
CA TRP A 8 8.78 -9.42 -6.18
C TRP A 8 7.38 -8.97 -6.60
N HIS A 9 6.46 -9.01 -5.63
CA HIS A 9 5.08 -8.55 -5.78
C HIS A 9 4.76 -7.60 -4.64
N LEU A 10 3.94 -6.61 -4.92
CA LEU A 10 3.39 -5.74 -3.88
C LEU A 10 1.91 -6.02 -3.68
N ALA A 11 1.43 -5.81 -2.46
CA ALA A 11 0.01 -5.91 -2.15
C ALA A 11 -0.66 -4.60 -2.57
N ALA A 12 -1.64 -4.69 -3.45
CA ALA A 12 -2.42 -3.55 -3.89
C ALA A 12 -3.89 -3.80 -3.59
N ILE A 13 -4.64 -2.72 -3.44
CA ILE A 13 -6.06 -2.79 -3.15
C ILE A 13 -6.88 -1.98 -4.18
N ARG A 14 -8.12 -2.39 -4.35
CA ARG A 14 -9.13 -1.56 -4.98
C ARG A 14 -10.03 -1.06 -3.87
N PRO A 15 -9.91 0.21 -3.48
CA PRO A 15 -10.75 0.76 -2.41
C PRO A 15 -12.23 0.64 -2.75
N ALA A 16 -13.07 0.52 -1.72
CA ALA A 16 -14.51 0.37 -1.91
C ALA A 16 -15.08 1.51 -2.76
N GLY A 17 -15.92 1.16 -3.72
CA GLY A 17 -16.56 2.10 -4.62
C GLY A 17 -15.75 2.49 -5.84
N LYS A 18 -14.51 2.07 -5.95
CA LYS A 18 -13.68 2.34 -7.14
C LYS A 18 -13.93 1.31 -8.23
N LYS A 19 -13.75 1.73 -9.49
CA LYS A 19 -13.94 0.86 -10.64
C LYS A 19 -12.90 -0.26 -10.68
N VAL A 20 -13.26 -1.37 -11.30
CA VAL A 20 -12.31 -2.45 -11.58
C VAL A 20 -11.12 -1.89 -12.34
N GLY A 21 -9.92 -2.26 -11.91
CA GLY A 21 -8.67 -1.78 -12.51
C GLY A 21 -8.08 -0.55 -11.82
N VAL A 22 -8.76 0.04 -10.85
CA VAL A 22 -8.21 1.14 -10.05
C VAL A 22 -7.47 0.54 -8.87
N TRP A 23 -6.15 0.50 -8.96
CA TRP A 23 -5.29 -0.03 -7.90
C TRP A 23 -4.65 1.07 -7.09
N ALA A 24 -4.56 0.84 -5.79
CA ALA A 24 -3.94 1.76 -4.84
C ALA A 24 -3.07 0.98 -3.86
N LEU A 25 -2.12 1.67 -3.26
CA LEU A 25 -1.36 1.10 -2.15
C LEU A 25 -2.21 1.16 -0.87
N PRO A 26 -2.12 0.13 -0.02
CA PRO A 26 -2.78 0.19 1.28
C PRO A 26 -2.17 1.33 2.11
N LYS A 27 -3.03 2.12 2.75
CA LYS A 27 -2.63 3.28 3.54
C LYS A 27 -3.78 3.76 4.38
N GLY A 28 -3.47 4.58 5.37
CA GLY A 28 -4.48 5.21 6.20
C GLY A 28 -3.87 6.27 7.10
N LEU A 29 -4.69 6.82 7.98
CA LEU A 29 -4.28 7.88 8.88
C LEU A 29 -3.51 7.32 10.08
N VAL A 30 -2.49 8.08 10.50
CA VAL A 30 -1.77 7.79 11.75
C VAL A 30 -2.67 8.16 12.91
N GLY A 31 -2.81 7.28 13.88
CA GLY A 31 -3.56 7.53 15.10
C GLY A 31 -2.85 8.54 16.02
N ALA A 32 -3.59 9.09 16.99
CA ALA A 32 -3.10 10.18 17.84
C ALA A 32 -1.77 9.88 18.56
N ASP A 33 -1.60 8.65 19.04
CA ASP A 33 -0.39 8.24 19.75
C ASP A 33 0.35 7.13 19.03
N GLU A 34 0.24 7.11 17.71
CA GLU A 34 0.77 6.05 16.87
C GLU A 34 1.94 6.57 16.03
N ALA A 35 3.06 5.83 16.03
CA ALA A 35 4.17 6.14 15.14
C ALA A 35 3.78 5.83 13.69
N PRO A 36 4.27 6.60 12.70
CA PRO A 36 3.96 6.34 11.29
C PRO A 36 4.30 4.91 10.84
N GLU A 37 5.38 4.32 11.33
CA GLU A 37 5.78 2.95 11.01
C GLU A 37 4.74 1.94 11.51
N VAL A 38 4.22 2.15 12.70
CA VAL A 38 3.18 1.30 13.29
C VAL A 38 1.87 1.45 12.50
N ALA A 39 1.53 2.68 12.13
CA ALA A 39 0.35 2.95 11.31
C ALA A 39 0.42 2.22 9.97
N ALA A 40 1.60 2.24 9.33
CA ALA A 40 1.79 1.54 8.04
C ALA A 40 1.52 0.05 8.18
N LEU A 41 2.06 -0.59 9.20
CA LEU A 41 1.85 -2.02 9.44
C LEU A 41 0.38 -2.33 9.76
N ARG A 42 -0.24 -1.50 10.56
CA ARG A 42 -1.65 -1.66 10.94
C ARG A 42 -2.57 -1.52 9.72
N GLU A 43 -2.36 -0.49 8.91
CA GLU A 43 -3.20 -0.25 7.72
C GLU A 43 -3.06 -1.37 6.70
N VAL A 44 -1.86 -1.90 6.49
CA VAL A 44 -1.66 -3.04 5.61
C VAL A 44 -2.45 -4.25 6.11
N ALA A 45 -2.41 -4.53 7.41
CA ALA A 45 -3.16 -5.65 7.98
C ALA A 45 -4.67 -5.44 7.83
N GLU A 46 -5.16 -4.23 8.07
CA GLU A 46 -6.59 -3.90 7.97
C GLU A 46 -7.12 -3.95 6.54
N GLU A 47 -6.32 -3.49 5.58
CA GLU A 47 -6.76 -3.36 4.19
C GLU A 47 -6.43 -4.56 3.32
N THR A 48 -5.49 -5.40 3.72
CA THR A 48 -5.08 -6.55 2.90
C THR A 48 -5.16 -7.90 3.61
N GLY A 49 -5.18 -7.92 4.93
CA GLY A 49 -5.10 -9.16 5.71
C GLY A 49 -3.68 -9.68 5.89
N VAL A 50 -2.69 -8.96 5.41
CA VAL A 50 -1.28 -9.36 5.46
C VAL A 50 -0.58 -8.75 6.66
N GLN A 51 0.25 -9.55 7.34
CA GLN A 51 1.16 -9.06 8.35
C GLN A 51 2.57 -8.98 7.76
N ALA A 52 3.27 -7.91 8.07
CA ALA A 52 4.56 -7.62 7.47
C ALA A 52 5.55 -7.07 8.48
N LYS A 53 6.81 -7.00 8.08
CA LYS A 53 7.90 -6.41 8.86
C LYS A 53 8.43 -5.18 8.15
N LEU A 54 8.79 -4.17 8.92
CA LEU A 54 9.36 -2.93 8.41
C LEU A 54 10.77 -3.16 7.88
N VAL A 55 11.04 -2.65 6.69
CA VAL A 55 12.39 -2.67 6.11
C VAL A 55 12.99 -1.27 6.12
N GLU A 56 12.36 -0.32 5.40
CA GLU A 56 12.85 1.05 5.33
C GLU A 56 11.76 2.02 4.86
N LYS A 57 11.97 3.29 5.09
CA LYS A 57 11.06 4.32 4.59
C LYS A 57 11.33 4.56 3.10
N LEU A 58 10.26 4.62 2.30
CA LEU A 58 10.35 4.95 0.88
C LEU A 58 10.19 6.44 0.61
N GLY A 59 9.28 7.08 1.29
CA GLY A 59 9.02 8.51 1.10
C GLY A 59 7.62 8.90 1.54
N ASP A 60 7.29 10.15 1.28
CA ASP A 60 6.00 10.73 1.61
C ASP A 60 5.24 11.05 0.34
N VAL A 61 3.93 10.82 0.36
CA VAL A 61 3.04 11.20 -0.73
C VAL A 61 2.03 12.20 -0.21
N ARG A 62 1.86 13.28 -0.96
CA ARG A 62 0.90 14.33 -0.65
C ARG A 62 -0.36 14.12 -1.47
N TYR A 63 -1.48 14.01 -0.77
CA TYR A 63 -2.80 13.92 -1.39
C TYR A 63 -3.53 15.23 -1.20
N VAL A 64 -4.16 15.70 -2.26
CA VAL A 64 -4.98 16.92 -2.22
C VAL A 64 -6.36 16.54 -2.75
N TYR A 65 -7.40 16.85 -1.98
CA TYR A 65 -8.76 16.55 -2.40
C TYR A 65 -9.71 17.60 -1.83
N THR A 66 -10.94 17.64 -2.34
CA THR A 66 -11.97 18.54 -1.87
C THR A 66 -12.95 17.79 -1.00
N TRP A 67 -13.20 18.33 0.19
CA TRP A 67 -14.17 17.79 1.13
C TRP A 67 -15.02 18.95 1.65
N ALA A 68 -16.35 18.82 1.54
CA ALA A 68 -17.31 19.85 2.00
C ALA A 68 -16.99 21.25 1.45
N GLY A 69 -16.55 21.34 0.19
CA GLY A 69 -16.21 22.59 -0.47
C GLY A 69 -14.83 23.15 -0.13
N GLU A 70 -14.08 22.48 0.72
CA GLU A 70 -12.75 22.93 1.13
C GLU A 70 -11.66 22.03 0.59
N ARG A 71 -10.48 22.60 0.31
CA ARG A 71 -9.30 21.85 -0.05
C ARG A 71 -8.69 21.23 1.19
N VAL A 72 -8.44 19.92 1.12
CA VAL A 72 -7.83 19.17 2.20
C VAL A 72 -6.50 18.61 1.72
N PHE A 73 -5.49 18.72 2.57
CA PHE A 73 -4.15 18.17 2.32
C PHE A 73 -3.91 17.01 3.28
N LYS A 74 -3.30 15.95 2.76
CA LYS A 74 -2.96 14.77 3.55
C LYS A 74 -1.59 14.30 3.11
N ILE A 75 -0.71 14.07 4.08
CA ILE A 75 0.62 13.50 3.82
C ILE A 75 0.64 12.10 4.41
N VAL A 76 1.02 11.12 3.60
CA VAL A 76 1.16 9.73 4.01
C VAL A 76 2.60 9.31 3.82
N SER A 77 3.20 8.77 4.88
CA SER A 77 4.54 8.17 4.80
C SER A 77 4.41 6.72 4.37
N PHE A 78 5.14 6.35 3.33
CA PHE A 78 5.17 4.98 2.82
C PHE A 78 6.47 4.30 3.19
N TYR A 79 6.35 3.02 3.48
CA TYR A 79 7.46 2.18 3.92
C TYR A 79 7.54 0.93 3.07
N LEU A 80 8.75 0.46 2.86
CA LEU A 80 8.98 -0.86 2.28
C LEU A 80 8.76 -1.88 3.40
N LEU A 81 7.76 -2.73 3.22
CA LEU A 81 7.40 -3.76 4.16
C LEU A 81 7.62 -5.13 3.52
N ARG A 82 8.10 -6.08 4.30
CA ARG A 82 8.32 -7.45 3.85
C ARG A 82 7.22 -8.34 4.39
N TYR A 83 6.59 -9.10 3.51
CA TYR A 83 5.57 -10.08 3.89
C TYR A 83 6.09 -11.03 4.97
N SER A 84 5.30 -11.26 5.99
CA SER A 84 5.58 -12.20 7.05
C SER A 84 4.58 -13.35 7.05
N ARG A 85 3.30 -13.04 7.12
CA ARG A 85 2.23 -14.05 7.14
C ARG A 85 0.89 -13.40 6.81
N GLY A 86 -0.14 -14.23 6.71
CA GLY A 86 -1.50 -13.79 6.44
C GLY A 86 -1.91 -14.08 5.00
N ARG A 87 -3.22 -14.11 4.79
CA ARG A 87 -3.79 -14.36 3.46
C ARG A 87 -4.31 -13.06 2.88
N LEU A 88 -3.76 -12.67 1.75
CA LEU A 88 -4.21 -11.48 1.04
C LEU A 88 -5.69 -11.60 0.69
N GLY A 89 -6.45 -10.56 1.01
CA GLY A 89 -7.89 -10.52 0.76
C GLY A 89 -8.73 -10.98 1.95
N LYS A 90 -8.14 -11.60 2.95
CA LYS A 90 -8.86 -11.98 4.16
C LYS A 90 -8.74 -10.88 5.20
N LEU A 91 -9.59 -9.87 5.08
CA LEU A 91 -9.57 -8.71 5.94
C LEU A 91 -10.24 -8.99 7.29
N PRO A 92 -9.83 -8.26 8.34
CA PRO A 92 -10.58 -8.26 9.60
C PRO A 92 -12.03 -7.83 9.32
N PRO A 93 -13.03 -8.45 9.99
CA PRO A 93 -14.45 -8.17 9.70
C PRO A 93 -14.82 -6.69 9.77
N ASP A 94 -14.22 -5.94 10.70
CA ASP A 94 -14.51 -4.52 10.88
C ASP A 94 -14.05 -3.65 9.72
N HIS A 95 -13.15 -4.16 8.88
CA HIS A 95 -12.55 -3.42 7.78
C HIS A 95 -12.90 -3.99 6.39
N ALA A 96 -13.62 -5.10 6.35
CA ALA A 96 -13.92 -5.78 5.09
C ALA A 96 -14.67 -4.91 4.09
N HIS A 97 -15.45 -3.95 4.56
CA HIS A 97 -16.24 -3.06 3.72
C HIS A 97 -15.42 -1.94 3.09
N GLU A 98 -14.18 -1.74 3.53
CA GLU A 98 -13.32 -0.65 3.05
C GLU A 98 -12.60 -0.98 1.74
N VAL A 99 -12.52 -2.26 1.39
CA VAL A 99 -11.75 -2.75 0.25
C VAL A 99 -12.59 -3.75 -0.55
N ASP A 100 -12.72 -3.50 -1.84
CA ASP A 100 -13.47 -4.39 -2.73
C ASP A 100 -12.61 -5.54 -3.28
N GLU A 101 -11.32 -5.30 -3.42
CA GLU A 101 -10.40 -6.31 -3.96
C GLU A 101 -8.98 -6.07 -3.44
N ALA A 102 -8.24 -7.16 -3.19
CA ALA A 102 -6.81 -7.09 -2.88
C ALA A 102 -6.08 -8.07 -3.78
N ARG A 103 -4.91 -7.68 -4.29
CA ARG A 103 -4.16 -8.50 -5.23
C ARG A 103 -2.66 -8.30 -5.08
N TRP A 104 -1.90 -9.36 -5.26
CA TRP A 104 -0.45 -9.28 -5.44
C TRP A 104 -0.17 -8.84 -6.88
N LEU A 105 0.42 -7.65 -7.04
CA LEU A 105 0.84 -7.15 -8.36
C LEU A 105 2.34 -7.35 -8.53
N PRO A 106 2.80 -7.83 -9.71
CA PRO A 106 4.23 -7.85 -9.96
C PRO A 106 4.82 -6.45 -9.79
N LEU A 107 5.89 -6.35 -9.00
CA LEU A 107 6.47 -5.04 -8.69
C LEU A 107 6.90 -4.28 -9.93
N GLU A 108 7.43 -4.99 -10.93
CA GLU A 108 7.86 -4.39 -12.19
C GLU A 108 6.71 -3.72 -12.95
N GLU A 109 5.49 -4.21 -12.78
CA GLU A 109 4.31 -3.66 -13.44
C GLU A 109 3.56 -2.63 -12.59
N ALA A 110 3.81 -2.63 -11.29
CA ALA A 110 3.08 -1.77 -10.36
C ALA A 110 3.15 -0.27 -10.71
N PRO A 111 4.30 0.29 -11.12
CA PRO A 111 4.33 1.71 -11.49
C PRO A 111 3.38 2.07 -12.62
N ARG A 112 3.07 1.11 -13.49
CA ARG A 112 2.11 1.31 -14.59
C ARG A 112 0.67 1.09 -14.14
N LEU A 113 0.46 0.19 -13.20
CA LEU A 113 -0.87 -0.24 -12.78
C LEU A 113 -1.50 0.61 -11.68
N LEU A 114 -0.70 1.22 -10.82
CA LEU A 114 -1.21 2.06 -9.73
C LEU A 114 -1.83 3.34 -10.28
N ALA A 115 -2.97 3.72 -9.72
CA ALA A 115 -3.77 4.83 -10.20
C ALA A 115 -3.20 6.22 -9.86
N TYR A 116 -2.48 6.32 -8.75
CA TYR A 116 -2.05 7.61 -8.22
C TYR A 116 -0.56 7.87 -8.45
N ALA A 117 -0.23 9.06 -8.95
CA ALA A 117 1.13 9.41 -9.35
C ALA A 117 2.15 9.24 -8.22
N GLY A 118 1.83 9.72 -7.02
CA GLY A 118 2.72 9.59 -5.87
C GLY A 118 2.96 8.15 -5.47
N GLU A 119 1.95 7.30 -5.62
CA GLU A 119 2.07 5.87 -5.32
C GLU A 119 2.88 5.14 -6.38
N ARG A 120 2.76 5.54 -7.64
CA ARG A 120 3.62 5.01 -8.71
C ARG A 120 5.10 5.30 -8.41
N GLU A 121 5.39 6.49 -7.92
CA GLU A 121 6.74 6.86 -7.48
C GLU A 121 7.25 5.98 -6.34
N MET A 122 6.39 5.65 -5.38
CA MET A 122 6.76 4.76 -4.28
C MET A 122 7.08 3.36 -4.79
N ALA A 123 6.31 2.86 -5.74
CA ALA A 123 6.60 1.57 -6.37
C ALA A 123 7.93 1.58 -7.12
N GLU A 124 8.26 2.67 -7.81
CA GLU A 124 9.55 2.82 -8.47
C GLU A 124 10.71 2.82 -7.49
N LYS A 125 10.53 3.48 -6.34
CA LYS A 125 11.54 3.49 -5.28
C LYS A 125 11.74 2.09 -4.70
N ALA A 126 10.65 1.33 -4.52
CA ALA A 126 10.73 -0.05 -4.06
C ALA A 126 11.49 -0.93 -5.07
N LEU A 127 11.23 -0.74 -6.36
CA LEU A 127 11.96 -1.43 -7.43
C LEU A 127 13.45 -1.14 -7.35
N ALA A 128 13.82 0.13 -7.18
CA ALA A 128 15.21 0.53 -7.08
C ALA A 128 15.88 -0.10 -5.86
N ALA A 129 15.15 -0.18 -4.74
CA ALA A 129 15.68 -0.77 -3.51
C ALA A 129 15.87 -2.27 -3.59
N LEU A 130 15.00 -2.97 -4.34
CA LEU A 130 15.00 -4.44 -4.39
C LEU A 130 15.54 -5.01 -5.69
N GLY A 131 15.41 -4.28 -6.78
CA GLY A 131 15.67 -4.82 -8.10
C GLY A 131 17.13 -4.99 -8.46
N GLY A 132 18.01 -4.27 -7.81
CA GLY A 132 19.41 -4.23 -8.19
C GLY A 132 20.21 -5.45 -7.78
N ASP A 133 19.76 -6.22 -6.80
CA ASP A 133 20.51 -7.33 -6.25
C ASP A 133 19.92 -8.70 -6.57
N GLY A 134 18.92 -8.75 -7.39
CA GLY A 134 18.30 -10.01 -7.77
C GLY A 134 17.60 -10.72 -6.62
N ILE A 135 17.30 -10.03 -5.61
CA ILE A 135 16.67 -10.56 -4.41
C ILE A 135 15.33 -11.18 -4.71
#